data_331e65580aac607e4d134128e000c82f
#
_entry.id   331e65580aac607e4d134128e000c82f
#
_cell.length_a   1.000
_cell.length_b   1.000
_cell.length_c   1.000
_cell.angle_alpha   90.00
_cell.angle_beta   90.00
_cell.angle_gamma   90.00
#
_symmetry.space_group_name_H-M   'P 1'
#
loop_
_entity.id
_entity.type
_entity.pdbx_description
1 polymer ?
#
loop_
_entity_poly.entity_id
_entity_poly.type
_entity_poly.pdbx_seq_one_letter_code
_entity_poly.pdbx_strand_id
1 'polypeptide(L)'
;MSDATPGPADPSTPEPRPFPVPLVGIGVDVHAFGPEGTPLWIAGLMWPGERGLSGHSDGDVVAHAAADALFSAAGVGDLGAHFGTDRPEFAGASGCRILSEAVRIVTEAGFRVGNVSVQLVGDRPKFSPRRDEAAAVLTEAAGAPVHLSATTTDALGLTGRGEGLAAIATAMVFPRS
;
A
#
# COMPACT_ATOMS: atom_id res chain seq x y z
N MET A 1 -12.72 -54.97 22.43
CA MET A 1 -12.43 -53.54 22.18
C MET A 1 -11.11 -53.26 22.89
N SER A 2 -10.01 -53.17 22.11
CA SER A 2 -8.67 -52.90 22.64
C SER A 2 -8.48 -51.39 22.73
N ASP A 3 -8.38 -50.92 23.94
CA ASP A 3 -8.12 -49.51 24.26
C ASP A 3 -6.57 -49.31 24.10
N ALA A 4 -6.15 -48.87 22.92
CA ALA A 4 -4.75 -48.56 22.68
C ALA A 4 -4.47 -47.15 23.20
N THR A 5 -3.92 -47.03 24.38
CA THR A 5 -3.35 -45.78 24.90
C THR A 5 -2.25 -45.28 23.92
N PRO A 6 -2.30 -44.07 23.44
CA PRO A 6 -1.23 -43.55 22.57
C PRO A 6 0.09 -43.56 23.37
N GLY A 7 1.14 -44.10 22.76
CA GLY A 7 2.48 -44.13 23.34
C GLY A 7 3.04 -42.70 23.50
N PRO A 8 4.11 -42.54 24.32
CA PRO A 8 4.77 -41.26 24.48
C PRO A 8 5.31 -40.74 23.13
N ALA A 9 5.13 -39.44 22.89
CA ALA A 9 5.62 -38.77 21.68
C ALA A 9 7.13 -38.97 21.52
N ASP A 10 7.58 -39.32 20.32
CA ASP A 10 9.01 -39.46 19.98
C ASP A 10 9.71 -38.09 20.15
N PRO A 11 10.69 -37.98 21.06
CA PRO A 11 11.39 -36.71 21.30
C PRO A 11 12.26 -36.26 20.11
N SER A 12 12.43 -37.09 19.08
CA SER A 12 13.13 -36.73 17.84
C SER A 12 12.22 -36.12 16.77
N THR A 13 10.90 -36.12 16.98
CA THR A 13 9.96 -35.45 16.08
C THR A 13 10.02 -33.95 16.33
N PRO A 14 10.52 -33.14 15.38
CA PRO A 14 10.55 -31.68 15.56
C PRO A 14 9.10 -31.19 15.74
N GLU A 15 8.85 -30.49 16.84
CA GLU A 15 7.57 -29.79 16.99
C GLU A 15 7.30 -28.93 15.78
N PRO A 16 6.07 -28.92 15.24
CA PRO A 16 5.71 -28.02 14.14
C PRO A 16 5.98 -26.59 14.61
N ARG A 17 6.93 -25.91 13.93
CA ARG A 17 7.21 -24.50 14.20
C ARG A 17 5.90 -23.75 13.99
N PRO A 18 5.44 -22.97 14.96
CA PRO A 18 4.24 -22.16 14.77
C PRO A 18 4.47 -21.25 13.57
N PHE A 19 3.54 -21.27 12.59
CA PHE A 19 3.60 -20.34 11.47
C PHE A 19 3.62 -18.91 12.06
N PRO A 20 4.52 -18.01 11.58
CA PRO A 20 4.51 -16.63 12.05
C PRO A 20 3.14 -16.02 11.77
N VAL A 21 2.52 -15.49 12.80
CA VAL A 21 1.23 -14.78 12.66
C VAL A 21 1.48 -13.50 11.88
N PRO A 22 0.81 -13.28 10.73
CA PRO A 22 0.94 -12.05 9.99
C PRO A 22 0.30 -10.89 10.75
N LEU A 23 0.86 -9.70 10.59
CA LEU A 23 0.26 -8.45 11.02
C LEU A 23 -0.38 -7.74 9.84
N VAL A 24 -1.51 -7.11 10.08
CA VAL A 24 -2.28 -6.39 9.05
C VAL A 24 -2.36 -4.92 9.42
N GLY A 25 -2.15 -4.05 8.45
CA GLY A 25 -2.32 -2.61 8.58
C GLY A 25 -3.28 -2.05 7.56
N ILE A 26 -3.77 -0.86 7.84
CA ILE A 26 -4.61 -0.05 6.96
C ILE A 26 -3.93 1.27 6.69
N GLY A 27 -4.06 1.78 5.47
CA GLY A 27 -3.66 3.12 5.05
C GLY A 27 -4.77 3.78 4.25
N VAL A 28 -4.92 5.07 4.44
CA VAL A 28 -5.88 5.91 3.70
C VAL A 28 -5.18 7.18 3.29
N ASP A 29 -5.26 7.53 2.02
CA ASP A 29 -4.77 8.80 1.52
C ASP A 29 -5.82 9.50 0.66
N VAL A 30 -5.90 10.83 0.77
CA VAL A 30 -6.86 11.66 0.06
C VAL A 30 -6.17 12.93 -0.39
N HIS A 31 -6.23 13.20 -1.69
CA HIS A 31 -5.69 14.43 -2.27
C HIS A 31 -6.72 15.15 -3.10
N ALA A 32 -6.79 16.48 -2.94
CA ALA A 32 -7.59 17.33 -3.80
C ALA A 32 -6.95 17.43 -5.19
N PHE A 33 -7.76 17.71 -6.22
CA PHE A 33 -7.23 18.04 -7.53
C PHE A 33 -6.41 19.33 -7.49
N GLY A 34 -5.23 19.30 -8.09
CA GLY A 34 -4.34 20.45 -8.23
C GLY A 34 -4.82 21.47 -9.26
N PRO A 35 -4.02 22.52 -9.52
CA PRO A 35 -4.26 23.46 -10.62
C PRO A 35 -4.38 22.74 -11.97
N GLU A 36 -5.00 23.43 -12.95
CA GLU A 36 -5.01 22.93 -14.33
C GLU A 36 -3.58 22.77 -14.86
N GLY A 37 -3.34 21.69 -15.61
CA GLY A 37 -2.03 21.38 -16.16
C GLY A 37 -1.10 20.59 -15.20
N THR A 38 -1.49 20.38 -13.94
CA THR A 38 -0.78 19.45 -13.05
C THR A 38 -0.86 18.04 -13.63
N PRO A 39 0.26 17.33 -13.84
CA PRO A 39 0.24 15.95 -14.30
C PRO A 39 -0.38 15.03 -13.22
N LEU A 40 -1.19 14.06 -13.65
CA LEU A 40 -1.76 13.06 -12.75
C LEU A 40 -0.84 11.84 -12.68
N TRP A 41 -0.39 11.52 -11.47
CA TRP A 41 0.29 10.27 -11.13
C TRP A 41 -0.60 9.42 -10.24
N ILE A 42 -0.91 8.21 -10.64
CA ILE A 42 -1.70 7.23 -9.87
C ILE A 42 -1.12 5.84 -10.08
N ALA A 43 -0.85 5.17 -8.97
CA ALA A 43 -0.29 3.82 -8.94
C ALA A 43 1.03 3.69 -9.73
N GLY A 44 1.91 4.68 -9.58
CA GLY A 44 3.22 4.74 -10.23
C GLY A 44 3.19 5.10 -11.72
N LEU A 45 2.00 5.38 -12.28
CA LEU A 45 1.82 5.71 -13.70
C LEU A 45 1.37 7.15 -13.90
N MET A 46 1.90 7.78 -14.95
CA MET A 46 1.38 9.04 -15.44
C MET A 46 0.14 8.80 -16.31
N TRP A 47 -0.90 9.63 -16.12
CA TRP A 47 -2.19 9.55 -16.81
C TRP A 47 -2.39 10.79 -17.69
N PRO A 48 -2.07 10.69 -19.00
CA PRO A 48 -2.15 11.83 -19.91
C PRO A 48 -3.59 12.34 -20.05
N GLY A 49 -3.73 13.68 -20.04
CA GLY A 49 -5.05 14.33 -20.22
C GLY A 49 -5.95 14.32 -18.99
N GLU A 50 -5.50 13.74 -17.88
CA GLU A 50 -6.22 13.79 -16.60
C GLU A 50 -5.64 14.90 -15.70
N ARG A 51 -6.49 15.46 -14.86
CA ARG A 51 -6.08 16.52 -13.90
C ARG A 51 -5.33 15.88 -12.73
N GLY A 52 -4.15 16.39 -12.42
CA GLY A 52 -3.30 15.92 -11.33
C GLY A 52 -3.78 16.33 -9.95
N LEU A 53 -3.19 15.71 -8.95
CA LEU A 53 -3.50 15.96 -7.54
C LEU A 53 -2.51 16.97 -6.94
N SER A 54 -2.95 17.67 -5.90
CA SER A 54 -2.11 18.54 -5.07
C SER A 54 -1.38 17.71 -4.02
N GLY A 55 -0.08 17.95 -3.82
CA GLY A 55 0.70 17.27 -2.78
C GLY A 55 2.14 17.78 -2.74
N HIS A 56 2.91 17.38 -1.72
CA HIS A 56 4.35 17.67 -1.59
C HIS A 56 5.22 16.76 -2.46
N SER A 57 4.69 15.60 -2.84
CA SER A 57 5.27 14.62 -3.77
C SER A 57 4.56 14.71 -5.13
N ASP A 58 4.50 13.63 -5.88
CA ASP A 58 3.71 13.52 -7.11
C ASP A 58 2.19 13.38 -6.88
N GLY A 59 1.74 13.31 -5.61
CA GLY A 59 0.33 13.19 -5.22
C GLY A 59 -0.29 11.82 -5.49
N ASP A 60 0.51 10.76 -5.66
CA ASP A 60 0.02 9.40 -5.92
C ASP A 60 -0.66 8.79 -4.68
N VAL A 61 -1.97 9.03 -4.53
CA VAL A 61 -2.76 8.54 -3.40
C VAL A 61 -2.70 7.01 -3.23
N VAL A 62 -2.52 6.26 -4.31
CA VAL A 62 -2.45 4.79 -4.27
C VAL A 62 -1.15 4.32 -3.63
N ALA A 63 -0.03 4.88 -4.05
CA ALA A 63 1.28 4.56 -3.49
C ALA A 63 1.40 5.05 -2.03
N HIS A 64 0.83 6.21 -1.70
CA HIS A 64 0.83 6.75 -0.34
C HIS A 64 -0.01 5.90 0.61
N ALA A 65 -1.24 5.54 0.24
CA ALA A 65 -2.06 4.64 1.04
C ALA A 65 -1.40 3.28 1.24
N ALA A 66 -0.70 2.75 0.21
CA ALA A 66 0.06 1.51 0.31
C ALA A 66 1.21 1.61 1.32
N ALA A 67 1.95 2.73 1.32
CA ALA A 67 3.03 2.99 2.27
C ALA A 67 2.51 3.10 3.71
N ASP A 68 1.42 3.84 3.93
CA ASP A 68 0.78 3.95 5.24
C ASP A 68 0.26 2.60 5.76
N ALA A 69 -0.32 1.78 4.88
CA ALA A 69 -0.75 0.43 5.27
C ALA A 69 0.43 -0.44 5.75
N LEU A 70 1.61 -0.32 5.10
CA LEU A 70 2.83 -1.01 5.51
C LEU A 70 3.34 -0.52 6.87
N PHE A 71 3.39 0.79 7.10
CA PHE A 71 3.79 1.37 8.38
C PHE A 71 2.84 0.96 9.50
N SER A 72 1.54 1.04 9.25
CA SER A 72 0.49 0.59 10.18
C SER A 72 0.64 -0.89 10.54
N ALA A 73 0.90 -1.77 9.56
CA ALA A 73 1.09 -3.20 9.78
C ALA A 73 2.33 -3.49 10.64
N ALA A 74 3.43 -2.77 10.41
CA ALA A 74 4.69 -2.93 11.14
C ALA A 74 4.73 -2.17 12.48
N GLY A 75 3.76 -1.27 12.76
CA GLY A 75 3.73 -0.45 13.97
C GLY A 75 4.86 0.58 14.04
N VAL A 76 5.30 1.10 12.89
CA VAL A 76 6.46 2.00 12.78
C VAL A 76 6.10 3.47 12.48
N GLY A 77 4.86 3.88 12.73
CA GLY A 77 4.37 5.23 12.50
C GLY A 77 3.52 5.36 11.24
N ASP A 78 3.64 6.49 10.57
CA ASP A 78 2.86 6.87 9.39
C ASP A 78 3.71 7.61 8.35
N LEU A 79 3.12 7.92 7.22
CA LEU A 79 3.76 8.62 6.11
C LEU A 79 4.29 9.99 6.52
N GLY A 80 3.55 10.72 7.37
CA GLY A 80 3.95 12.03 7.88
C GLY A 80 5.21 11.97 8.75
N ALA A 81 5.36 10.92 9.55
CA ALA A 81 6.54 10.72 10.41
C ALA A 81 7.81 10.42 9.60
N HIS A 82 7.69 9.78 8.44
CA HIS A 82 8.83 9.36 7.62
C HIS A 82 9.13 10.30 6.45
N PHE A 83 8.10 10.93 5.87
CA PHE A 83 8.21 11.74 4.65
C PHE A 83 7.59 13.15 4.81
N GLY A 84 7.48 13.63 6.06
CA GLY A 84 6.92 14.93 6.35
C GLY A 84 7.69 16.09 5.69
N THR A 85 7.13 17.29 5.79
CA THR A 85 7.68 18.51 5.16
C THR A 85 9.06 18.91 5.66
N ASP A 86 9.52 18.34 6.75
CA ASP A 86 10.85 18.46 7.32
C ASP A 86 11.90 17.53 6.66
N ARG A 87 11.50 16.72 5.70
CA ARG A 87 12.33 15.80 4.92
C ARG A 87 12.49 16.26 3.47
N PRO A 88 13.32 17.27 3.18
CA PRO A 88 13.43 17.87 1.85
C PRO A 88 13.92 16.89 0.77
N GLU A 89 14.58 15.79 1.16
CA GLU A 89 15.02 14.74 0.23
C GLU A 89 13.88 13.97 -0.45
N PHE A 90 12.66 14.09 0.08
CA PHE A 90 11.45 13.50 -0.49
C PHE A 90 10.54 14.52 -1.18
N ALA A 91 10.92 15.79 -1.19
CA ALA A 91 10.18 16.81 -1.93
C ALA A 91 10.13 16.44 -3.44
N GLY A 92 8.93 16.30 -3.99
CA GLY A 92 8.74 15.85 -5.37
C GLY A 92 9.09 14.38 -5.64
N ALA A 93 9.25 13.56 -4.60
CA ALA A 93 9.49 12.13 -4.76
C ALA A 93 8.31 11.46 -5.46
N SER A 94 8.60 10.48 -6.34
CA SER A 94 7.54 9.66 -6.93
C SER A 94 6.92 8.71 -5.90
N GLY A 95 5.64 8.37 -6.08
CA GLY A 95 4.94 7.40 -5.24
C GLY A 95 5.67 6.06 -5.17
N CYS A 96 6.25 5.60 -6.28
CA CYS A 96 7.08 4.38 -6.30
C CYS A 96 8.30 4.49 -5.38
N ARG A 97 8.98 5.65 -5.34
CA ARG A 97 10.12 5.88 -4.45
C ARG A 97 9.69 5.88 -2.99
N ILE A 98 8.55 6.50 -2.68
CA ILE A 98 7.96 6.51 -1.33
C ILE A 98 7.61 5.08 -0.90
N LEU A 99 6.95 4.30 -1.76
CA LEU A 99 6.60 2.91 -1.46
C LEU A 99 7.84 2.03 -1.25
N SER A 100 8.86 2.16 -2.10
CA SER A 100 10.11 1.40 -1.95
C SER A 100 10.83 1.73 -0.65
N GLU A 101 10.84 3.00 -0.26
CA GLU A 101 11.44 3.43 1.01
C GLU A 101 10.62 2.94 2.22
N ALA A 102 9.29 2.94 2.13
CA ALA A 102 8.44 2.35 3.16
C ALA A 102 8.74 0.85 3.36
N VAL A 103 8.91 0.10 2.27
CA VAL A 103 9.33 -1.31 2.32
C VAL A 103 10.70 -1.47 2.99
N ARG A 104 11.66 -0.59 2.68
CA ARG A 104 12.98 -0.60 3.31
C ARG A 104 12.87 -0.42 4.83
N ILE A 105 12.12 0.60 5.28
CA ILE A 105 11.90 0.90 6.71
C ILE A 105 11.24 -0.29 7.43
N VAL A 106 10.19 -0.85 6.85
CA VAL A 106 9.47 -2.02 7.40
C VAL A 106 10.41 -3.25 7.47
N THR A 107 11.28 -3.41 6.47
CA THR A 107 12.27 -4.51 6.44
C THR A 107 13.32 -4.34 7.53
N GLU A 108 13.81 -3.12 7.77
CA GLU A 108 14.75 -2.79 8.84
C GLU A 108 14.13 -2.94 10.23
N ALA A 109 12.81 -2.72 10.35
CA ALA A 109 12.05 -2.99 11.57
C ALA A 109 11.82 -4.49 11.85
N GLY A 110 12.37 -5.38 11.02
CA GLY A 110 12.31 -6.83 11.23
C GLY A 110 11.12 -7.53 10.61
N PHE A 111 10.51 -6.93 9.60
CA PHE A 111 9.38 -7.53 8.87
C PHE A 111 9.72 -7.83 7.41
N ARG A 112 8.96 -8.70 6.78
CA ARG A 112 8.87 -8.85 5.33
C ARG A 112 7.45 -8.59 4.86
N VAL A 113 7.30 -7.95 3.73
CA VAL A 113 5.99 -7.70 3.13
C VAL A 113 5.43 -9.01 2.58
N GLY A 114 4.18 -9.29 2.87
CA GLY A 114 3.40 -10.38 2.32
C GLY A 114 2.71 -9.98 1.01
N ASN A 115 1.81 -9.00 1.12
CA ASN A 115 1.14 -8.37 -0.01
C ASN A 115 0.54 -7.02 0.41
N VAL A 116 0.14 -6.24 -0.59
CA VAL A 116 -0.64 -5.01 -0.42
C VAL A 116 -1.86 -5.08 -1.34
N SER A 117 -3.01 -4.61 -0.87
CA SER A 117 -4.22 -4.44 -1.68
C SER A 117 -4.70 -3.01 -1.54
N VAL A 118 -4.98 -2.34 -2.67
CA VAL A 118 -5.42 -0.94 -2.68
C VAL A 118 -6.69 -0.79 -3.51
N GLN A 119 -7.63 -0.04 -2.95
CA GLN A 119 -8.85 0.42 -3.60
C GLN A 119 -8.71 1.91 -3.90
N LEU A 120 -8.62 2.29 -5.18
CA LEU A 120 -8.76 3.67 -5.63
C LEU A 120 -10.25 4.06 -5.63
N VAL A 121 -10.57 5.24 -5.14
CA VAL A 121 -11.93 5.79 -5.09
C VAL A 121 -11.99 7.11 -5.83
N GLY A 122 -12.75 7.16 -6.92
CA GLY A 122 -12.94 8.35 -7.74
C GLY A 122 -13.48 8.03 -9.13
N ASP A 123 -13.96 9.04 -9.84
CA ASP A 123 -14.59 8.90 -11.15
C ASP A 123 -13.58 8.86 -12.31
N ARG A 124 -12.39 9.40 -12.09
CA ARG A 124 -11.30 9.52 -13.05
C ARG A 124 -9.97 9.23 -12.36
N PRO A 125 -8.95 8.70 -13.08
CA PRO A 125 -8.96 8.27 -14.48
C PRO A 125 -9.78 6.98 -14.68
N LYS A 126 -10.05 6.59 -15.92
CA LYS A 126 -10.56 5.26 -16.26
C LYS A 126 -9.49 4.21 -15.95
N PHE A 127 -9.50 3.69 -14.72
CA PHE A 127 -8.40 2.90 -14.16
C PHE A 127 -8.26 1.49 -14.79
N SER A 128 -9.39 0.82 -15.06
CA SER A 128 -9.42 -0.58 -15.49
C SER A 128 -8.52 -0.93 -16.68
N PRO A 129 -8.37 -0.09 -17.73
CA PRO A 129 -7.54 -0.44 -18.88
C PRO A 129 -6.04 -0.56 -18.57
N ARG A 130 -5.55 0.11 -17.50
CA ARG A 130 -4.14 0.12 -17.11
C ARG A 130 -3.89 -0.52 -15.76
N ARG A 131 -4.88 -1.21 -15.19
CA ARG A 131 -4.78 -1.82 -13.85
C ARG A 131 -3.60 -2.77 -13.73
N ASP A 132 -3.42 -3.65 -14.71
CA ASP A 132 -2.37 -4.68 -14.65
C ASP A 132 -0.97 -4.04 -14.81
N GLU A 133 -0.83 -3.02 -15.66
CA GLU A 133 0.38 -2.21 -15.79
C GLU A 133 0.72 -1.53 -14.46
N ALA A 134 -0.24 -0.88 -13.83
CA ALA A 134 -0.09 -0.22 -12.54
C ALA A 134 0.27 -1.22 -11.42
N ALA A 135 -0.40 -2.37 -11.39
CA ALA A 135 -0.11 -3.43 -10.41
C ALA A 135 1.32 -3.97 -10.57
N ALA A 136 1.81 -4.13 -11.80
CA ALA A 136 3.18 -4.56 -12.06
C ALA A 136 4.20 -3.54 -11.55
N VAL A 137 3.99 -2.24 -11.81
CA VAL A 137 4.88 -1.16 -11.36
C VAL A 137 4.96 -1.10 -9.83
N LEU A 138 3.81 -1.15 -9.15
CA LEU A 138 3.81 -1.11 -7.67
C LEU A 138 4.32 -2.42 -7.07
N THR A 139 4.10 -3.58 -7.71
CA THR A 139 4.68 -4.87 -7.28
C THR A 139 6.21 -4.83 -7.34
N GLU A 140 6.80 -4.24 -8.39
CA GLU A 140 8.24 -4.04 -8.49
C GLU A 140 8.73 -3.10 -7.38
N ALA A 141 8.07 -1.97 -7.16
CA ALA A 141 8.43 -1.01 -6.12
C ALA A 141 8.32 -1.59 -4.70
N ALA A 142 7.31 -2.43 -4.45
CA ALA A 142 7.08 -3.07 -3.15
C ALA A 142 7.91 -4.35 -2.94
N GLY A 143 8.44 -4.95 -3.98
CA GLY A 143 9.10 -6.26 -3.90
C GLY A 143 8.16 -7.38 -3.41
N ALA A 144 6.84 -7.17 -3.50
CA ALA A 144 5.79 -8.09 -3.05
C ALA A 144 4.51 -7.84 -3.86
N PRO A 145 3.58 -8.82 -3.97
CA PRO A 145 2.36 -8.65 -4.76
C PRO A 145 1.54 -7.44 -4.33
N VAL A 146 1.19 -6.57 -5.29
CA VAL A 146 0.27 -5.45 -5.10
C VAL A 146 -0.97 -5.68 -5.96
N HIS A 147 -2.13 -5.71 -5.32
CA HIS A 147 -3.42 -5.88 -5.98
C HIS A 147 -4.17 -4.54 -5.99
N LEU A 148 -4.70 -4.17 -7.15
CA LEU A 148 -5.36 -2.91 -7.36
C LEU A 148 -6.81 -3.09 -7.81
N SER A 149 -7.69 -2.28 -7.25
CA SER A 149 -9.07 -2.14 -7.68
C SER A 149 -9.47 -0.67 -7.69
N ALA A 150 -10.57 -0.34 -8.36
CA ALA A 150 -11.09 1.01 -8.38
C ALA A 150 -12.61 1.00 -8.32
N THR A 151 -13.17 2.02 -7.68
CA THR A 151 -14.62 2.22 -7.60
C THR A 151 -14.95 3.72 -7.66
N THR A 152 -16.22 4.03 -7.92
CA THR A 152 -16.78 5.37 -7.78
C THR A 152 -17.60 5.45 -6.50
N THR A 153 -18.02 6.64 -6.14
CA THR A 153 -18.97 6.88 -5.04
C THR A 153 -20.36 7.31 -5.54
N ASP A 154 -20.64 7.06 -6.81
CA ASP A 154 -21.94 7.39 -7.46
C ASP A 154 -22.38 8.84 -7.20
N ALA A 155 -21.47 9.77 -7.47
CA ALA A 155 -21.61 11.22 -7.27
C ALA A 155 -21.73 11.66 -5.78
N LEU A 156 -21.50 10.79 -4.83
CA LEU A 156 -21.53 11.14 -3.41
C LEU A 156 -20.13 11.54 -2.89
N GLY A 157 -20.12 12.46 -1.92
CA GLY A 157 -18.92 12.89 -1.21
C GLY A 157 -17.92 13.64 -2.10
N LEU A 158 -16.70 13.82 -1.58
CA LEU A 158 -15.63 14.60 -2.22
C LEU A 158 -15.19 13.99 -3.57
N THR A 159 -15.09 12.66 -3.65
CA THR A 159 -14.67 11.97 -4.88
C THR A 159 -15.76 12.01 -5.94
N GLY A 160 -17.03 11.85 -5.55
CA GLY A 160 -18.16 11.92 -6.46
C GLY A 160 -18.47 13.34 -6.94
N ARG A 161 -18.10 14.38 -6.17
CA ARG A 161 -18.18 15.78 -6.63
C ARG A 161 -16.97 16.23 -7.45
N GLY A 162 -15.99 15.33 -7.67
CA GLY A 162 -14.80 15.67 -8.43
C GLY A 162 -13.87 16.66 -7.73
N GLU A 163 -13.82 16.65 -6.40
CA GLU A 163 -12.94 17.52 -5.62
C GLU A 163 -11.53 16.93 -5.47
N GLY A 164 -11.40 15.61 -5.58
CA GLY A 164 -10.15 14.88 -5.45
C GLY A 164 -10.32 13.38 -5.63
N LEU A 165 -9.27 12.64 -5.27
CA LEU A 165 -9.24 11.18 -5.24
C LEU A 165 -8.90 10.70 -3.85
N ALA A 166 -9.33 9.47 -3.53
CA ALA A 166 -8.97 8.78 -2.32
C ALA A 166 -8.45 7.37 -2.65
N ALA A 167 -7.60 6.84 -1.79
CA ALA A 167 -7.21 5.43 -1.82
C ALA A 167 -7.28 4.83 -0.42
N ILE A 168 -7.70 3.58 -0.35
CA ILE A 168 -7.72 2.78 0.87
C ILE A 168 -6.88 1.54 0.61
N ALA A 169 -5.91 1.28 1.47
CA ALA A 169 -5.02 0.15 1.35
C ALA A 169 -5.08 -0.75 2.59
N THR A 170 -4.81 -2.02 2.37
CA THR A 170 -4.44 -2.96 3.42
C THR A 170 -3.10 -3.60 3.06
N ALA A 171 -2.25 -3.80 4.05
CA ALA A 171 -0.99 -4.51 3.88
C ALA A 171 -0.88 -5.64 4.89
N MET A 172 -0.21 -6.72 4.50
CA MET A 172 0.14 -7.82 5.37
C MET A 172 1.64 -7.94 5.46
N VAL A 173 2.18 -7.99 6.67
CA VAL A 173 3.60 -8.21 6.92
C VAL A 173 3.80 -9.41 7.84
N PHE A 174 4.95 -10.06 7.72
CA PHE A 174 5.35 -11.18 8.57
C PHE A 174 6.60 -10.81 9.34
N PRO A 175 6.67 -11.09 10.66
CA PRO A 175 7.93 -11.00 11.38
C PRO A 175 9.02 -11.84 10.69
N ARG A 176 10.23 -11.31 10.59
CA ARG A 176 11.42 -12.06 10.14
C ARG A 176 11.97 -12.81 11.35
N SER A 177 12.15 -14.11 11.19
CA SER A 177 12.80 -14.98 12.19
C SER A 177 14.30 -14.72 12.27
#